data_0769dbabb2f27892b819c6b1d321b7fa
#
_entry.id   0769dbabb2f27892b819c6b1d321b7fa
#
_cell.length_a   1.000
_cell.length_b   1.000
_cell.length_c   1.000
_cell.angle_alpha   90.00
_cell.angle_beta   90.00
_cell.angle_gamma   90.00
#
_symmetry.space_group_name_H-M   'P 1'
#
loop_
_entity.id
_entity.type
_entity.pdbx_description
1 polymer ?
#
loop_
_entity_poly.entity_id
_entity_poly.type
_entity_poly.pdbx_seq_one_letter_code
_entity_poly.pdbx_strand_id
1 'polypeptide(L)'
;DRPPLKEALFAALQHLLAIFVAIITPPLIIAGALKLDLETTGFLVSMALFASGISTFVQCKRIGPVGAGLLCIQGTSFSFIGPIISAGLAGGLPLIFGVCMAAAPIETIISRTFKYMRSIITPLVSGIVVLLIGLSLIKVGVVSCGGGFAAMDNGTFGSLRNIGVAAT
;
A
#
# COMPACT_ATOMS: atom_id res chain seq x y z
N ASP A 1 -30.24 -11.13 0.67
CA ASP A 1 -29.94 -12.37 -0.10
C ASP A 1 -28.46 -12.71 0.08
N ARG A 2 -28.19 -13.95 0.46
CA ARG A 2 -26.83 -14.46 0.57
C ARG A 2 -26.50 -15.19 -0.74
N PRO A 3 -25.40 -14.87 -1.42
CA PRO A 3 -25.01 -15.59 -2.63
C PRO A 3 -24.72 -17.07 -2.30
N PRO A 4 -24.91 -18.00 -3.25
CA PRO A 4 -24.55 -19.39 -3.06
C PRO A 4 -23.04 -19.52 -2.78
N LEU A 5 -22.67 -20.48 -1.94
CA LEU A 5 -21.30 -20.63 -1.43
C LEU A 5 -20.25 -20.69 -2.55
N LYS A 6 -20.56 -21.33 -3.67
CA LYS A 6 -19.66 -21.46 -4.82
C LYS A 6 -19.33 -20.09 -5.46
N GLU A 7 -20.34 -19.27 -5.68
CA GLU A 7 -20.18 -17.93 -6.25
C GLU A 7 -19.44 -17.00 -5.27
N ALA A 8 -19.78 -17.09 -3.97
CA ALA A 8 -19.08 -16.33 -2.94
C ALA A 8 -17.59 -16.68 -2.85
N LEU A 9 -17.25 -17.97 -2.92
CA LEU A 9 -15.86 -18.43 -2.89
C LEU A 9 -15.08 -17.99 -4.13
N PHE A 10 -15.70 -18.10 -5.31
CA PHE A 10 -15.07 -17.66 -6.56
C PHE A 10 -14.82 -16.15 -6.57
N ALA A 11 -15.81 -15.36 -6.15
CA ALA A 11 -15.66 -13.91 -6.03
C ALA A 11 -14.59 -13.54 -4.99
N ALA A 12 -14.53 -14.22 -3.85
CA ALA A 12 -13.51 -14.00 -2.83
C ALA A 12 -12.10 -14.28 -3.36
N LEU A 13 -11.92 -15.37 -4.09
CA LEU A 13 -10.64 -15.73 -4.73
C LEU A 13 -10.22 -14.69 -5.76
N GLN A 14 -11.15 -14.24 -6.60
CA GLN A 14 -10.90 -13.20 -7.60
C GLN A 14 -10.47 -11.88 -6.94
N HIS A 15 -11.14 -11.46 -5.88
CA HIS A 15 -10.77 -10.24 -5.14
C HIS A 15 -9.40 -10.38 -4.47
N LEU A 16 -9.12 -11.54 -3.88
CA LEU A 16 -7.83 -11.82 -3.25
C LEU A 16 -6.68 -11.74 -4.25
N LEU A 17 -6.83 -12.38 -5.41
CA LEU A 17 -5.81 -12.34 -6.47
C LEU A 17 -5.61 -10.92 -7.02
N ALA A 18 -6.67 -10.16 -7.20
CA ALA A 18 -6.60 -8.80 -7.72
C ALA A 18 -5.84 -7.85 -6.79
N ILE A 19 -6.03 -7.97 -5.46
CA ILE A 19 -5.43 -7.06 -4.50
C ILE A 19 -4.09 -7.54 -3.94
N PHE A 20 -3.79 -8.83 -4.07
CA PHE A 20 -2.57 -9.45 -3.52
C PHE A 20 -1.30 -8.69 -3.93
N VAL A 21 -1.15 -8.43 -5.23
CA VAL A 21 0.00 -7.69 -5.78
C VAL A 21 0.07 -6.27 -5.21
N ALA A 22 -1.07 -5.59 -5.10
CA ALA A 22 -1.11 -4.24 -4.57
C ALA A 22 -0.71 -4.16 -3.08
N ILE A 23 -0.95 -5.21 -2.30
CA ILE A 23 -0.57 -5.25 -0.87
C ILE A 23 0.92 -5.50 -0.70
N ILE A 24 1.52 -6.39 -1.49
CA ILE A 24 2.94 -6.75 -1.35
C ILE A 24 3.90 -5.76 -2.00
N THR A 25 3.45 -5.02 -3.02
CA THR A 25 4.31 -4.10 -3.79
C THR A 25 4.92 -2.98 -2.92
N PRO A 26 4.17 -2.23 -2.08
CA PRO A 26 4.77 -1.17 -1.27
C PRO A 26 5.84 -1.65 -0.30
N PRO A 27 5.66 -2.74 0.48
CA PRO A 27 6.74 -3.30 1.30
C PRO A 27 7.99 -3.67 0.50
N LEU A 28 7.83 -4.25 -0.70
CA LEU A 28 8.95 -4.62 -1.56
C LEU A 28 9.72 -3.39 -2.07
N ILE A 29 8.99 -2.32 -2.47
CA ILE A 29 9.60 -1.06 -2.91
C ILE A 29 10.39 -0.43 -1.78
N ILE A 30 9.81 -0.37 -0.57
CA ILE A 30 10.46 0.20 0.62
C ILE A 30 11.70 -0.63 0.98
N ALA A 31 11.59 -1.95 1.02
CA ALA A 31 12.70 -2.85 1.30
C ALA A 31 13.85 -2.69 0.29
N GLY A 32 13.52 -2.59 -1.00
CA GLY A 32 14.51 -2.35 -2.06
C GLY A 32 15.17 -0.98 -1.93
N ALA A 33 14.43 0.07 -1.61
CA ALA A 33 14.97 1.43 -1.43
C ALA A 33 15.89 1.54 -0.22
N LEU A 34 15.59 0.81 0.86
CA LEU A 34 16.38 0.77 2.09
C LEU A 34 17.45 -0.32 2.10
N LYS A 35 17.55 -1.12 1.03
CA LYS A 35 18.51 -2.22 0.88
C LYS A 35 18.42 -3.22 2.03
N LEU A 36 17.21 -3.56 2.44
CA LEU A 36 16.97 -4.52 3.51
C LEU A 36 17.35 -5.93 3.06
N ASP A 37 17.74 -6.76 4.02
CA ASP A 37 17.98 -8.18 3.80
C ASP A 37 16.68 -8.93 3.43
N LEU A 38 16.84 -10.10 2.86
CA LEU A 38 15.73 -10.92 2.37
C LEU A 38 14.80 -11.38 3.50
N GLU A 39 15.35 -11.66 4.68
CA GLU A 39 14.59 -12.10 5.85
C GLU A 39 13.67 -10.98 6.35
N THR A 40 14.21 -9.77 6.55
CA THR A 40 13.43 -8.59 6.94
C THR A 40 12.38 -8.22 5.89
N THR A 41 12.73 -8.32 4.61
CA THR A 41 11.80 -8.08 3.51
C THR A 41 10.62 -9.07 3.55
N GLY A 42 10.91 -10.36 3.73
CA GLY A 42 9.90 -11.40 3.86
C GLY A 42 8.98 -11.19 5.07
N PHE A 43 9.56 -10.76 6.19
CA PHE A 43 8.81 -10.40 7.39
C PHE A 43 7.85 -9.22 7.13
N LEU A 44 8.33 -8.13 6.51
CA LEU A 44 7.51 -6.96 6.21
C LEU A 44 6.34 -7.30 5.28
N VAL A 45 6.57 -8.10 4.24
CA VAL A 45 5.52 -8.57 3.33
C VAL A 45 4.48 -9.43 4.06
N SER A 46 4.94 -10.36 4.90
CA SER A 46 4.06 -11.23 5.68
C SER A 46 3.20 -10.43 6.66
N MET A 47 3.80 -9.45 7.34
CA MET A 47 3.06 -8.57 8.25
C MET A 47 2.07 -7.66 7.52
N ALA A 48 2.39 -7.18 6.32
CA ALA A 48 1.46 -6.40 5.50
C ALA A 48 0.22 -7.22 5.10
N LEU A 49 0.42 -8.47 4.67
CA LEU A 49 -0.67 -9.40 4.35
C LEU A 49 -1.53 -9.71 5.57
N PHE A 50 -0.90 -9.99 6.71
CA PHE A 50 -1.58 -10.31 7.96
C PHE A 50 -2.41 -9.11 8.46
N ALA A 51 -1.83 -7.91 8.47
CA ALA A 51 -2.52 -6.68 8.86
C ALA A 51 -3.69 -6.36 7.92
N SER A 52 -3.51 -6.55 6.61
CA SER A 52 -4.57 -6.40 5.60
C SER A 52 -5.73 -7.36 5.86
N GLY A 53 -5.45 -8.62 6.19
CA GLY A 53 -6.47 -9.63 6.51
C GLY A 53 -7.28 -9.25 7.75
N ILE A 54 -6.61 -8.86 8.84
CA ILE A 54 -7.28 -8.41 10.08
C ILE A 54 -8.13 -7.17 9.83
N SER A 55 -7.56 -6.16 9.16
CA SER A 55 -8.26 -4.90 8.88
C SER A 55 -9.49 -5.13 8.01
N THR A 56 -9.38 -5.98 6.98
CA THR A 56 -10.49 -6.36 6.12
C THR A 56 -11.58 -7.09 6.91
N PHE A 57 -11.21 -8.00 7.80
CA PHE A 57 -12.17 -8.71 8.65
C PHE A 57 -12.94 -7.76 9.57
N VAL A 58 -12.23 -6.84 10.23
CA VAL A 58 -12.84 -5.81 11.08
C VAL A 58 -13.76 -4.90 10.27
N GLN A 59 -13.34 -4.52 9.07
CA GLN A 59 -14.14 -3.69 8.16
C GLN A 59 -15.44 -4.36 7.75
N CYS A 60 -15.40 -5.65 7.41
CA CYS A 60 -16.57 -6.41 6.98
C CYS A 60 -17.53 -6.72 8.13
N LYS A 61 -17.00 -7.08 9.30
CA LYS A 61 -17.82 -7.56 10.42
C LYS A 61 -18.34 -6.48 11.35
N ARG A 62 -17.82 -5.26 11.23
CA ARG A 62 -18.15 -4.12 12.10
C ARG A 62 -18.08 -4.49 13.58
N ILE A 63 -16.92 -4.25 14.19
CA ILE A 63 -16.68 -4.55 15.59
C ILE A 63 -16.81 -3.25 16.40
N GLY A 64 -17.92 -3.10 17.12
CA GLY A 64 -18.21 -1.88 17.90
C GLY A 64 -18.35 -0.63 17.01
N PRO A 65 -17.60 0.46 17.28
CA PRO A 65 -17.63 1.68 16.48
C PRO A 65 -16.75 1.63 15.23
N VAL A 66 -16.00 0.53 15.03
CA VAL A 66 -15.03 0.35 13.94
C VAL A 66 -15.59 -0.56 12.86
N GLY A 67 -15.31 -0.22 11.59
CA GLY A 67 -15.78 -0.94 10.42
C GLY A 67 -17.10 -0.41 9.87
N ALA A 68 -17.24 -0.41 8.55
CA ALA A 68 -18.43 0.05 7.86
C ALA A 68 -19.48 -1.05 7.65
N GLY A 69 -19.13 -2.32 7.86
CA GLY A 69 -19.98 -3.48 7.53
C GLY A 69 -20.12 -3.71 6.01
N LEU A 70 -19.20 -3.16 5.24
CA LEU A 70 -19.12 -3.31 3.79
C LEU A 70 -17.92 -4.17 3.42
N LEU A 71 -18.05 -4.97 2.36
CA LEU A 71 -16.95 -5.74 1.81
C LEU A 71 -15.96 -4.79 1.11
N CYS A 72 -15.03 -4.26 1.89
CA CYS A 72 -13.99 -3.38 1.41
C CYS A 72 -12.64 -3.92 1.89
N ILE A 73 -11.82 -4.40 0.97
CA ILE A 73 -10.52 -4.97 1.29
C ILE A 73 -9.57 -3.82 1.64
N GLN A 74 -8.95 -3.92 2.81
CA GLN A 74 -7.96 -2.96 3.29
C GLN A 74 -6.58 -3.40 2.83
N GLY A 75 -5.80 -2.47 2.28
CA GLY A 75 -4.45 -2.76 1.78
C GLY A 75 -3.47 -1.65 2.09
N THR A 76 -2.22 -1.85 1.71
CA THR A 76 -1.17 -0.84 1.82
C THR A 76 -1.42 0.32 0.84
N SER A 77 -1.11 1.54 1.26
CA SER A 77 -1.28 2.74 0.44
C SER A 77 0.02 3.14 -0.25
N PHE A 78 -0.04 3.33 -1.55
CA PHE A 78 1.08 3.86 -2.34
C PHE A 78 1.41 5.32 -2.02
N SER A 79 0.46 6.08 -1.49
CA SER A 79 0.63 7.51 -1.16
C SER A 79 1.72 7.75 -0.12
N PHE A 80 1.97 6.78 0.76
CA PHE A 80 2.93 6.91 1.85
C PHE A 80 4.33 6.38 1.51
N ILE A 81 4.56 5.80 0.33
CA ILE A 81 5.86 5.23 -0.05
C ILE A 81 6.97 6.28 0.04
N GLY A 82 6.76 7.46 -0.53
CA GLY A 82 7.75 8.54 -0.49
C GLY A 82 8.14 8.97 0.92
N PRO A 83 7.19 9.37 1.78
CA PRO A 83 7.45 9.70 3.18
C PRO A 83 8.10 8.57 3.97
N ILE A 84 7.68 7.31 3.76
CA ILE A 84 8.24 6.14 4.46
C ILE A 84 9.70 5.91 4.04
N ILE A 85 10.02 5.99 2.75
CA ILE A 85 11.41 5.88 2.28
C ILE A 85 12.26 7.00 2.86
N SER A 86 11.77 8.24 2.88
CA SER A 86 12.50 9.36 3.47
C SER A 86 12.77 9.17 4.96
N ALA A 87 11.80 8.70 5.73
CA ALA A 87 11.97 8.35 7.13
C ALA A 87 12.95 7.18 7.32
N GLY A 88 12.85 6.17 6.47
CA GLY A 88 13.74 5.01 6.50
C GLY A 88 15.19 5.35 6.24
N LEU A 89 15.45 6.24 5.29
CA LEU A 89 16.81 6.73 4.99
C LEU A 89 17.38 7.60 6.13
N ALA A 90 16.51 8.28 6.88
CA ALA A 90 16.93 9.14 8.00
C ALA A 90 17.21 8.36 9.30
N GLY A 91 16.46 7.28 9.59
CA GLY A 91 16.59 6.59 10.87
C GLY A 91 16.20 5.09 10.84
N GLY A 92 16.16 4.48 9.66
CA GLY A 92 15.89 3.06 9.49
C GLY A 92 14.44 2.66 9.84
N LEU A 93 14.25 1.36 10.00
CA LEU A 93 12.95 0.77 10.37
C LEU A 93 12.37 1.30 11.69
N PRO A 94 13.16 1.50 12.77
CA PRO A 94 12.63 2.03 14.02
C PRO A 94 11.94 3.39 13.85
N LEU A 95 12.51 4.28 13.02
CA LEU A 95 11.91 5.59 12.76
C LEU A 95 10.62 5.45 11.95
N ILE A 96 10.58 4.55 10.96
CA ILE A 96 9.36 4.27 10.18
C ILE A 96 8.23 3.84 11.12
N PHE A 97 8.47 2.85 11.97
CA PHE A 97 7.45 2.36 12.90
C PHE A 97 7.04 3.43 13.91
N GLY A 98 7.99 4.21 14.43
CA GLY A 98 7.70 5.32 15.34
C GLY A 98 6.79 6.38 14.71
N VAL A 99 7.08 6.80 13.48
CA VAL A 99 6.26 7.77 12.73
C VAL A 99 4.88 7.19 12.42
N CYS A 100 4.77 5.93 11.99
CA CYS A 100 3.50 5.28 11.74
C CYS A 100 2.65 5.17 13.01
N MET A 101 3.25 4.82 14.15
CA MET A 101 2.54 4.78 15.43
C MET A 101 2.07 6.18 15.88
N ALA A 102 2.87 7.21 15.65
CA ALA A 102 2.49 8.59 15.96
C ALA A 102 1.40 9.13 15.01
N ALA A 103 1.39 8.70 13.76
CA ALA A 103 0.39 9.09 12.77
C ALA A 103 -0.99 8.48 13.03
N ALA A 104 -1.07 7.25 13.54
CA ALA A 104 -2.32 6.53 13.72
C ALA A 104 -3.37 7.26 14.61
N PRO A 105 -3.03 7.86 15.77
CA PRO A 105 -3.97 8.69 16.52
C PRO A 105 -4.45 9.91 15.76
N ILE A 106 -3.55 10.56 15.01
CA ILE A 106 -3.86 11.75 14.20
C ILE A 106 -4.88 11.39 13.11
N GLU A 107 -4.65 10.28 12.38
CA GLU A 107 -5.59 9.78 11.38
C GLU A 107 -6.95 9.44 11.98
N THR A 108 -6.98 8.87 13.19
CA THR A 108 -8.22 8.57 13.91
C THR A 108 -9.00 9.84 14.22
N ILE A 109 -8.34 10.91 14.67
CA ILE A 109 -8.96 12.21 14.95
C ILE A 109 -9.48 12.84 13.66
N ILE A 110 -8.67 12.83 12.60
CA ILE A 110 -9.05 13.36 11.28
C ILE A 110 -10.28 12.60 10.75
N SER A 111 -10.29 11.29 10.85
CA SER A 111 -11.43 10.45 10.44
C SER A 111 -12.74 10.84 11.13
N ARG A 112 -12.69 11.17 12.44
CA ARG A 112 -13.85 11.69 13.18
C ARG A 112 -14.29 13.08 12.73
N THR A 113 -13.33 13.91 12.33
CA THR A 113 -13.55 15.29 11.88
C THR A 113 -13.96 15.34 10.40
N PHE A 114 -13.76 14.26 9.63
CA PHE A 114 -14.03 14.17 8.19
C PHE A 114 -15.47 14.56 7.81
N LYS A 115 -16.42 14.30 8.69
CA LYS A 115 -17.82 14.71 8.51
C LYS A 115 -17.96 16.24 8.28
N TYR A 116 -17.15 17.04 8.96
CA TYR A 116 -17.16 18.50 8.84
C TYR A 116 -16.36 18.98 7.62
N MET A 117 -15.36 18.19 7.19
CA MET A 117 -14.54 18.51 6.03
C MET A 117 -15.18 18.13 4.69
N ARG A 118 -16.31 17.42 4.71
CA ARG A 118 -17.00 16.94 3.50
C ARG A 118 -17.41 18.05 2.53
N SER A 119 -17.64 19.27 3.03
CA SER A 119 -17.94 20.41 2.17
C SER A 119 -16.71 20.98 1.45
N ILE A 120 -15.51 20.73 1.99
CA ILE A 120 -14.23 21.17 1.42
C ILE A 120 -13.71 20.15 0.41
N ILE A 121 -13.97 18.86 0.64
CA ILE A 121 -13.54 17.76 -0.22
C ILE A 121 -14.54 17.62 -1.37
N THR A 122 -14.41 18.51 -2.34
CA THR A 122 -15.17 18.45 -3.58
C THR A 122 -14.61 17.37 -4.51
N PRO A 123 -15.39 16.90 -5.53
CA PRO A 123 -14.88 15.98 -6.54
C PRO A 123 -13.62 16.51 -7.25
N LEU A 124 -13.51 17.82 -7.42
CA LEU A 124 -12.35 18.49 -8.01
C LEU A 124 -11.10 18.27 -7.13
N VAL A 125 -11.22 18.53 -5.82
CA VAL A 125 -10.12 18.33 -4.87
C VAL A 125 -9.69 16.87 -4.85
N SER A 126 -10.62 15.94 -4.82
CA SER A 126 -10.33 14.49 -4.89
C SER A 126 -9.61 14.12 -6.18
N GLY A 127 -10.01 14.68 -7.33
CA GLY A 127 -9.35 14.46 -8.61
C GLY A 127 -7.91 14.98 -8.62
N ILE A 128 -7.67 16.17 -8.08
CA ILE A 128 -6.31 16.74 -7.96
C ILE A 128 -5.42 15.88 -7.07
N VAL A 129 -5.94 15.41 -5.93
CA VAL A 129 -5.19 14.53 -5.02
C VAL A 129 -4.80 13.22 -5.71
N VAL A 130 -5.73 12.57 -6.41
CA VAL A 130 -5.45 11.34 -7.16
C VAL A 130 -4.41 11.57 -8.24
N LEU A 131 -4.49 12.70 -8.96
CA LEU A 131 -3.50 13.08 -9.98
C LEU A 131 -2.11 13.28 -9.36
N LEU A 132 -1.99 13.98 -8.25
CA LEU A 132 -0.73 14.19 -7.54
C LEU A 132 -0.12 12.89 -7.03
N ILE A 133 -0.95 11.97 -6.51
CA ILE A 133 -0.51 10.62 -6.12
C ILE A 133 0.04 9.89 -7.35
N GLY A 134 -0.68 9.89 -8.47
CA GLY A 134 -0.25 9.27 -9.71
C GLY A 134 1.09 9.82 -10.20
N LEU A 135 1.26 11.14 -10.22
CA LEU A 135 2.51 11.79 -10.61
C LEU A 135 3.68 11.42 -9.69
N SER A 136 3.46 11.34 -8.38
CA SER A 136 4.49 10.95 -7.42
C SER A 136 4.96 9.50 -7.60
N LEU A 137 4.08 8.63 -8.09
CA LEU A 137 4.38 7.22 -8.35
C LEU A 137 5.08 6.97 -9.68
N ILE A 138 5.11 7.92 -10.60
CA ILE A 138 5.81 7.77 -11.89
C ILE A 138 7.29 7.44 -11.65
N LYS A 139 7.96 8.14 -10.72
CA LYS A 139 9.36 7.87 -10.39
C LYS A 139 9.57 6.43 -9.93
N VAL A 140 8.68 5.94 -9.06
CA VAL A 140 8.72 4.57 -8.55
C VAL A 140 8.46 3.56 -9.68
N GLY A 141 7.50 3.84 -10.55
CA GLY A 141 7.20 3.03 -11.72
C GLY A 141 8.39 2.92 -12.67
N VAL A 142 9.03 4.03 -13.02
CA VAL A 142 10.21 4.05 -13.90
C VAL A 142 11.36 3.24 -13.29
N VAL A 143 11.62 3.41 -11.99
CA VAL A 143 12.66 2.63 -11.29
C VAL A 143 12.33 1.15 -11.32
N SER A 144 11.08 0.78 -11.07
CA SER A 144 10.65 -0.63 -11.09
C SER A 144 10.76 -1.24 -12.48
N CYS A 145 10.36 -0.53 -13.54
CA CYS A 145 10.51 -0.98 -14.94
C CYS A 145 11.99 -1.14 -15.35
N GLY A 146 12.89 -0.31 -14.80
CA GLY A 146 14.32 -0.39 -15.05
C GLY A 146 15.01 -1.57 -14.34
N GLY A 147 14.30 -2.32 -13.50
CA GLY A 147 14.84 -3.46 -12.73
C GLY A 147 14.91 -3.20 -11.22
N GLY A 148 14.29 -2.10 -10.75
CA GLY A 148 14.24 -1.74 -9.34
C GLY A 148 15.53 -1.08 -8.82
N PHE A 149 15.57 -0.79 -7.52
CA PHE A 149 16.71 -0.17 -6.86
C PHE A 149 17.98 -1.03 -6.92
N ALA A 150 17.84 -2.36 -6.85
CA ALA A 150 18.97 -3.29 -6.96
C ALA A 150 19.68 -3.20 -8.32
N ALA A 151 18.94 -3.00 -9.40
CA ALA A 151 19.52 -2.84 -10.74
C ALA A 151 20.25 -1.50 -10.90
N MET A 152 19.82 -0.46 -10.19
CA MET A 152 20.53 0.83 -10.16
C MET A 152 21.91 0.68 -9.50
N ASP A 153 22.00 -0.06 -8.39
CA ASP A 153 23.27 -0.30 -7.68
C ASP A 153 24.23 -1.19 -8.48
N ASN A 154 23.69 -2.20 -9.16
CA ASN A 154 24.49 -3.16 -9.93
C ASN A 154 24.84 -2.67 -11.36
N GLY A 155 24.45 -1.45 -11.74
CA GLY A 155 24.71 -0.88 -13.06
C GLY A 155 23.96 -1.58 -14.21
N THR A 156 22.96 -2.42 -13.91
CA THR A 156 22.12 -3.13 -14.88
C THR A 156 20.78 -2.46 -15.13
N PHE A 157 20.62 -1.22 -14.62
CA PHE A 157 19.41 -0.43 -14.80
C PHE A 157 19.13 -0.16 -16.26
N GLY A 158 17.89 -0.40 -16.69
CA GLY A 158 17.48 -0.20 -18.08
C GLY A 158 18.01 -1.23 -19.06
N SER A 159 18.55 -2.37 -18.61
CA SER A 159 18.96 -3.46 -19.51
C SER A 159 17.74 -3.97 -20.30
N LEU A 160 17.99 -4.44 -21.55
CA LEU A 160 16.94 -4.99 -22.42
C LEU A 160 16.14 -6.11 -21.74
N ARG A 161 16.79 -6.88 -20.86
CA ARG A 161 16.15 -7.92 -20.07
C ARG A 161 15.12 -7.33 -19.07
N ASN A 162 15.51 -6.27 -18.36
CA ASN A 162 14.64 -5.62 -17.36
C ASN A 162 13.44 -4.95 -18.04
N ILE A 163 13.69 -4.24 -19.15
CA ILE A 163 12.63 -3.60 -19.93
C ILE A 163 11.71 -4.67 -20.56
N GLY A 164 12.27 -5.78 -21.05
CA GLY A 164 11.48 -6.87 -21.59
C GLY A 164 10.54 -7.51 -20.56
N VAL A 165 11.01 -7.72 -19.33
CA VAL A 165 10.17 -8.22 -18.22
C VAL A 165 9.09 -7.20 -17.79
N ALA A 166 9.39 -5.91 -17.87
CA ALA A 166 8.42 -4.88 -17.54
C ALA A 166 7.32 -4.69 -18.60
N ALA A 167 7.57 -5.14 -19.82
CA ALA A 167 6.63 -5.04 -20.96
C ALA A 167 5.70 -6.26 -21.08
N THR A 168 5.93 -7.34 -20.33
CA THR A 168 5.09 -8.55 -20.27
C THR A 168 4.13 -8.53 -19.09
#